data_01628916ce4cc7c2f5b120bf72dfda3a
#
_entry.id   01628916ce4cc7c2f5b120bf72dfda3a
#
_cell.length_a   1.000
_cell.length_b   1.000
_cell.length_c   1.000
_cell.angle_alpha   90.00
_cell.angle_beta   90.00
_cell.angle_gamma   90.00
#
_symmetry.space_group_name_H-M   'P 1'
#
loop_
_entity.id
_entity.type
_entity.pdbx_description
1 polymer ?
#
loop_
_entity_poly.entity_id
_entity_poly.type
_entity_poly.pdbx_seq_one_letter_code
_entity_poly.pdbx_strand_id
1 'polypeptide(L)'
;MPAAQQSPTLSAVPQGDAAYPQRLTTRLGPSAPATLFIIGDPAPLQGSMTGFFCSKETPGATILKAFDQAAAWRDAGVCVISGFHSPLEQQCLDILLRGTQPIVWVPARGMGTLRLSKPRRDALDDGRLTVISPFPEDETRTNADHARQRNRVVEL
;
A
#
# COMPACT_ATOMS: atom_id res chain seq x y z
N MET A 1 13.46 26.98 -11.41
CA MET A 1 12.55 26.16 -12.24
C MET A 1 12.01 25.04 -11.37
N PRO A 2 10.71 24.98 -11.13
CA PRO A 2 10.20 23.77 -10.49
C PRO A 2 10.47 22.62 -11.45
N ALA A 3 11.08 21.57 -10.93
CA ALA A 3 11.22 20.32 -11.69
C ALA A 3 9.82 19.89 -12.15
N ALA A 4 9.68 19.58 -13.43
CA ALA A 4 8.45 19.04 -13.94
C ALA A 4 8.09 17.83 -13.07
N GLN A 5 6.93 17.88 -12.42
CA GLN A 5 6.44 16.76 -11.62
C GLN A 5 6.18 15.60 -12.58
N GLN A 6 7.17 14.73 -12.71
CA GLN A 6 6.99 13.52 -13.49
C GLN A 6 5.93 12.68 -12.78
N SER A 7 4.94 12.21 -13.55
CA SER A 7 3.99 11.24 -13.04
C SER A 7 4.74 10.00 -12.55
N PRO A 8 4.35 9.40 -11.42
CA PRO A 8 5.00 8.19 -10.93
C PRO A 8 4.99 7.11 -12.01
N THR A 9 6.12 6.42 -12.18
CA THR A 9 6.24 5.34 -13.16
C THR A 9 5.55 4.09 -12.64
N LEU A 10 4.54 3.62 -13.38
CA LEU A 10 3.84 2.38 -13.10
C LEU A 10 4.51 1.24 -13.84
N SER A 11 4.85 0.17 -13.12
CA SER A 11 5.43 -1.05 -13.68
C SER A 11 4.45 -2.21 -13.57
N ALA A 12 4.27 -2.95 -14.66
CA ALA A 12 3.50 -4.19 -14.65
C ALA A 12 4.47 -5.36 -14.38
N VAL A 13 4.26 -6.08 -13.29
CA VAL A 13 5.15 -7.14 -12.82
C VAL A 13 4.39 -8.47 -12.86
N PRO A 14 4.70 -9.34 -13.84
CA PRO A 14 4.04 -10.66 -13.93
C PRO A 14 4.57 -11.63 -12.89
N GLN A 15 3.81 -12.68 -12.62
CA GLN A 15 4.30 -13.82 -11.84
C GLN A 15 5.59 -14.36 -12.45
N GLY A 16 6.54 -14.72 -11.60
CA GLY A 16 7.85 -15.20 -12.04
C GLY A 16 8.91 -14.11 -12.20
N ASP A 17 8.51 -12.83 -12.24
CA ASP A 17 9.46 -11.72 -12.18
C ASP A 17 10.07 -11.62 -10.78
N ALA A 18 11.36 -11.23 -10.73
CA ALA A 18 12.07 -11.08 -9.45
C ALA A 18 11.43 -10.06 -8.51
N ALA A 19 10.75 -9.05 -9.03
CA ALA A 19 10.05 -8.03 -8.24
C ALA A 19 8.68 -8.51 -7.73
N TYR A 20 8.13 -9.59 -8.28
CA TYR A 20 6.86 -10.15 -7.82
C TYR A 20 7.05 -10.85 -6.47
N PRO A 21 6.27 -10.50 -5.42
CA PRO A 21 6.44 -11.14 -4.13
C PRO A 21 5.94 -12.59 -4.18
N GLN A 22 6.85 -13.54 -4.06
CA GLN A 22 6.53 -14.98 -4.10
C GLN A 22 5.53 -15.41 -3.04
N ARG A 23 5.44 -14.66 -1.94
CA ARG A 23 4.46 -14.92 -0.87
C ARG A 23 3.03 -14.89 -1.41
N LEU A 24 2.72 -14.04 -2.39
CA LEU A 24 1.39 -14.01 -3.03
C LEU A 24 1.09 -15.33 -3.69
N THR A 25 2.01 -15.87 -4.48
CA THR A 25 1.84 -17.15 -5.15
C THR A 25 1.73 -18.29 -4.13
N THR A 26 2.57 -18.28 -3.11
CA THR A 26 2.57 -19.31 -2.07
C THR A 26 1.25 -19.32 -1.27
N ARG A 27 0.72 -18.15 -0.92
CA ARG A 27 -0.48 -18.05 -0.08
C ARG A 27 -1.78 -18.17 -0.88
N LEU A 28 -1.83 -17.57 -2.04
CA LEU A 28 -3.07 -17.50 -2.83
C LEU A 28 -3.15 -18.55 -3.94
N GLY A 29 -2.03 -19.18 -4.29
CA GLY A 29 -2.01 -20.20 -5.34
C GLY A 29 -2.63 -19.70 -6.63
N PRO A 30 -3.63 -20.43 -7.19
CA PRO A 30 -4.31 -20.02 -8.44
C PRO A 30 -5.05 -18.67 -8.33
N SER A 31 -5.34 -18.21 -7.11
CA SER A 31 -6.01 -16.92 -6.87
C SER A 31 -5.03 -15.75 -6.81
N ALA A 32 -3.73 -15.98 -6.88
CA ALA A 32 -2.74 -14.92 -6.91
C ALA A 32 -2.88 -14.11 -8.20
N PRO A 33 -2.73 -12.75 -8.14
CA PRO A 33 -2.78 -11.93 -9.35
C PRO A 33 -1.73 -12.39 -10.36
N ALA A 34 -2.13 -12.54 -11.63
CA ALA A 34 -1.19 -12.88 -12.70
C ALA A 34 -0.16 -11.77 -12.92
N THR A 35 -0.58 -10.53 -12.72
CA THR A 35 0.26 -9.33 -12.82
C THR A 35 -0.02 -8.44 -11.63
N LEU A 36 1.04 -7.92 -11.03
CA LEU A 36 0.97 -6.92 -9.97
C LEU A 36 1.49 -5.60 -10.54
N PHE A 37 0.72 -4.53 -10.37
CA PHE A 37 1.12 -3.20 -10.82
C PHE A 37 1.77 -2.48 -9.66
N ILE A 38 2.96 -1.91 -9.88
CA ILE A 38 3.80 -1.34 -8.82
C ILE A 38 4.21 0.07 -9.20
N ILE A 39 4.06 1.00 -8.25
CA ILE A 39 4.65 2.34 -8.30
C ILE A 39 5.62 2.44 -7.12
N GLY A 40 6.84 2.86 -7.39
CA GLY A 40 7.90 3.00 -6.39
C GLY A 40 8.83 1.80 -6.32
N ASP A 41 9.64 1.75 -5.27
CA ASP A 41 10.63 0.71 -5.07
C ASP A 41 9.95 -0.62 -4.64
N PRO A 42 10.14 -1.72 -5.38
CA PRO A 42 9.57 -3.01 -5.01
C PRO A 42 10.31 -3.72 -3.85
N ALA A 43 11.47 -3.26 -3.44
CA ALA A 43 12.29 -3.93 -2.43
C ALA A 43 11.56 -4.21 -1.11
N PRO A 44 10.71 -3.31 -0.56
CA PRO A 44 9.97 -3.59 0.66
C PRO A 44 9.05 -4.82 0.58
N LEU A 45 8.61 -5.19 -0.63
CA LEU A 45 7.73 -6.36 -0.83
C LEU A 45 8.42 -7.69 -0.56
N GLN A 46 9.73 -7.72 -0.54
CA GLN A 46 10.52 -8.94 -0.27
C GLN A 46 10.84 -9.10 1.21
N GLY A 47 10.65 -8.06 2.01
CA GLY A 47 10.91 -8.07 3.44
C GLY A 47 9.69 -8.41 4.29
N SER A 48 9.85 -8.33 5.61
CA SER A 48 8.74 -8.48 6.54
C SER A 48 7.81 -7.28 6.49
N MET A 49 6.51 -7.53 6.44
CA MET A 49 5.49 -6.51 6.46
C MET A 49 4.40 -6.85 7.48
N THR A 50 3.82 -5.83 8.10
CA THR A 50 2.69 -5.97 9.01
C THR A 50 1.43 -5.45 8.35
N GLY A 51 0.42 -6.31 8.22
CA GLY A 51 -0.89 -5.94 7.66
C GLY A 51 -1.72 -5.15 8.66
N PHE A 52 -2.39 -4.11 8.18
CA PHE A 52 -3.22 -3.24 9.00
C PHE A 52 -4.61 -3.07 8.38
N PHE A 53 -5.63 -3.35 9.19
CA PHE A 53 -7.04 -3.23 8.78
C PHE A 53 -7.83 -2.54 9.89
N CYS A 54 -8.68 -1.57 9.52
CA CYS A 54 -9.64 -0.96 10.43
C CYS A 54 -11.02 -0.92 9.78
N SER A 55 -12.06 -1.18 10.57
CA SER A 55 -13.43 -1.00 10.12
C SER A 55 -13.77 0.50 10.01
N LYS A 56 -14.81 0.82 9.22
CA LYS A 56 -15.31 2.19 9.08
C LYS A 56 -15.90 2.74 10.37
N GLU A 57 -16.50 1.86 11.20
CA GLU A 57 -17.10 2.20 12.46
C GLU A 57 -16.21 1.66 13.59
N THR A 58 -15.41 2.55 14.17
CA THR A 58 -14.44 2.17 15.20
C THR A 58 -14.71 2.95 16.48
N PRO A 59 -14.85 2.28 17.64
CA PRO A 59 -15.00 2.95 18.93
C PRO A 59 -13.83 3.88 19.25
N GLY A 60 -14.10 5.01 19.92
CA GLY A 60 -13.10 6.03 20.23
C GLY A 60 -11.84 5.49 20.93
N ALA A 61 -11.99 4.56 21.88
CA ALA A 61 -10.87 3.94 22.58
C ALA A 61 -9.97 3.15 21.61
N THR A 62 -10.56 2.50 20.61
CA THR A 62 -9.82 1.76 19.57
C THR A 62 -9.10 2.72 18.63
N ILE A 63 -9.66 3.90 18.34
CA ILE A 63 -9.03 4.94 17.53
C ILE A 63 -7.71 5.37 18.18
N LEU A 64 -7.71 5.66 19.48
CA LEU A 64 -6.51 6.06 20.20
C LEU A 64 -5.46 4.94 20.20
N LYS A 65 -5.87 3.68 20.39
CA LYS A 65 -4.96 2.54 20.31
C LYS A 65 -4.35 2.38 18.93
N ALA A 66 -5.13 2.64 17.87
CA ALA A 66 -4.61 2.58 16.49
C ALA A 66 -3.56 3.66 16.24
N PHE A 67 -3.77 4.87 16.73
CA PHE A 67 -2.79 5.95 16.60
C PHE A 67 -1.50 5.63 17.38
N ASP A 68 -1.62 5.12 18.59
CA ASP A 68 -0.47 4.71 19.41
C ASP A 68 0.29 3.56 18.73
N GLN A 69 -0.42 2.61 18.15
CA GLN A 69 0.19 1.50 17.43
C GLN A 69 0.90 1.98 16.15
N ALA A 70 0.30 2.88 15.39
CA ALA A 70 0.92 3.45 14.20
C ALA A 70 2.22 4.20 14.57
N ALA A 71 2.19 4.99 15.64
CA ALA A 71 3.38 5.68 16.14
C ALA A 71 4.46 4.68 16.60
N ALA A 72 4.07 3.61 17.26
CA ALA A 72 5.01 2.57 17.70
C ALA A 72 5.67 1.85 16.52
N TRP A 73 4.90 1.49 15.49
CA TRP A 73 5.44 0.90 14.27
C TRP A 73 6.39 1.85 13.55
N ARG A 74 6.01 3.13 13.43
CA ARG A 74 6.88 4.15 12.85
C ARG A 74 8.22 4.22 13.56
N ASP A 75 8.20 4.30 14.88
CA ASP A 75 9.40 4.48 15.70
C ASP A 75 10.25 3.19 15.73
N ALA A 76 9.62 2.02 15.59
CA ALA A 76 10.32 0.73 15.53
C ALA A 76 10.81 0.37 14.12
N GLY A 77 10.51 1.18 13.10
CA GLY A 77 10.94 0.91 11.72
C GLY A 77 10.16 -0.21 11.03
N VAL A 78 8.94 -0.50 11.46
CA VAL A 78 8.11 -1.57 10.91
C VAL A 78 7.50 -1.15 9.58
N CYS A 79 7.64 -1.97 8.55
CA CYS A 79 6.94 -1.78 7.28
C CYS A 79 5.49 -2.23 7.41
N VAL A 80 4.57 -1.29 7.29
CA VAL A 80 3.12 -1.55 7.33
C VAL A 80 2.57 -1.61 5.92
N ILE A 81 1.76 -2.62 5.65
CA ILE A 81 1.00 -2.79 4.41
C ILE A 81 -0.49 -2.66 4.72
N SER A 82 -1.18 -1.82 3.97
CA SER A 82 -2.62 -1.58 4.16
C SER A 82 -3.26 -0.98 2.92
N GLY A 83 -4.58 -1.06 2.86
CA GLY A 83 -5.38 -0.34 1.87
C GLY A 83 -5.52 1.15 2.18
N PHE A 84 -5.29 1.57 3.41
CA PHE A 84 -5.42 2.96 3.86
C PHE A 84 -6.68 3.64 3.32
N HIS A 85 -7.81 2.92 3.36
CA HIS A 85 -9.05 3.34 2.72
C HIS A 85 -9.99 4.04 3.69
N SER A 86 -10.20 3.47 4.89
CA SER A 86 -11.05 4.10 5.91
C SER A 86 -10.42 5.38 6.46
N PRO A 87 -11.23 6.31 7.02
CA PRO A 87 -10.68 7.53 7.61
C PRO A 87 -9.62 7.26 8.67
N LEU A 88 -9.81 6.24 9.51
CA LEU A 88 -8.82 5.88 10.54
C LEU A 88 -7.54 5.34 9.91
N GLU A 89 -7.65 4.49 8.89
CA GLU A 89 -6.48 3.99 8.17
C GLU A 89 -5.69 5.12 7.51
N GLN A 90 -6.39 6.11 6.94
CA GLN A 90 -5.72 7.29 6.34
C GLN A 90 -5.01 8.14 7.39
N GLN A 91 -5.60 8.32 8.57
CA GLN A 91 -4.97 9.05 9.67
C GLN A 91 -3.74 8.30 10.20
N CYS A 92 -3.80 6.97 10.26
CA CYS A 92 -2.63 6.15 10.61
C CYS A 92 -1.53 6.24 9.55
N LEU A 93 -1.88 6.31 8.26
CA LEU A 93 -0.92 6.55 7.20
C LEU A 93 -0.19 7.88 7.41
N ASP A 94 -0.91 8.95 7.77
CA ASP A 94 -0.30 10.25 8.04
C ASP A 94 0.72 10.17 9.18
N ILE A 95 0.45 9.39 10.21
CA ILE A 95 1.40 9.12 11.31
C ILE A 95 2.63 8.36 10.80
N LEU A 96 2.42 7.30 10.02
CA LEU A 96 3.50 6.48 9.47
C LEU A 96 4.40 7.28 8.52
N LEU A 97 3.82 8.19 7.74
CA LEU A 97 4.57 9.04 6.81
C LEU A 97 5.58 9.97 7.48
N ARG A 98 5.41 10.25 8.77
CA ARG A 98 6.34 11.10 9.54
C ARG A 98 7.64 10.39 9.93
N GLY A 99 7.71 9.06 9.73
CA GLY A 99 8.91 8.26 10.02
C GLY A 99 9.86 8.17 8.82
N THR A 100 10.76 7.20 8.90
CA THR A 100 11.74 6.89 7.84
C THR A 100 11.61 5.48 7.28
N GLN A 101 10.72 4.68 7.85
CA GLN A 101 10.49 3.28 7.47
C GLN A 101 9.70 3.17 6.17
N PRO A 102 9.80 2.04 5.45
CA PRO A 102 9.00 1.81 4.26
C PRO A 102 7.52 1.59 4.59
N ILE A 103 6.65 1.95 3.65
CA ILE A 103 5.20 1.79 3.73
C ILE A 103 4.71 1.21 2.40
N VAL A 104 3.79 0.24 2.46
CA VAL A 104 3.16 -0.34 1.27
C VAL A 104 1.67 -0.03 1.28
N TRP A 105 1.20 0.65 0.25
CA TRP A 105 -0.20 1.01 0.07
C TRP A 105 -0.80 0.16 -1.05
N VAL A 106 -1.95 -0.47 -0.77
CA VAL A 106 -2.66 -1.32 -1.73
C VAL A 106 -4.06 -0.75 -1.97
N PRO A 107 -4.23 0.16 -2.94
CA PRO A 107 -5.56 0.65 -3.30
C PRO A 107 -6.42 -0.45 -3.94
N ALA A 108 -7.74 -0.37 -3.75
CA ALA A 108 -8.69 -1.34 -4.30
C ALA A 108 -9.14 -0.98 -5.71
N ARG A 109 -8.24 -0.46 -6.51
CA ARG A 109 -8.49 -0.01 -7.88
C ARG A 109 -7.19 0.02 -8.68
N GLY A 110 -7.32 0.14 -10.00
CA GLY A 110 -6.19 0.43 -10.87
C GLY A 110 -5.61 1.82 -10.61
N MET A 111 -4.31 1.99 -10.87
CA MET A 111 -3.55 3.18 -10.49
C MET A 111 -3.32 4.18 -11.63
N GLY A 112 -4.00 4.01 -12.77
CA GLY A 112 -3.81 4.88 -13.93
C GLY A 112 -4.16 6.35 -13.69
N THR A 113 -5.07 6.64 -12.74
CA THR A 113 -5.46 7.99 -12.35
C THR A 113 -5.08 8.33 -10.92
N LEU A 114 -4.12 7.59 -10.34
CA LEU A 114 -3.69 7.79 -8.96
C LEU A 114 -3.08 9.18 -8.79
N ARG A 115 -3.58 9.92 -7.80
CA ARG A 115 -3.02 11.21 -7.39
C ARG A 115 -2.52 11.11 -5.96
N LEU A 116 -1.33 11.66 -5.73
CA LEU A 116 -0.68 11.64 -4.43
C LEU A 116 -0.67 13.03 -3.82
N SER A 117 -1.01 13.11 -2.54
CA SER A 117 -0.75 14.30 -1.73
C SER A 117 0.77 14.54 -1.63
N LYS A 118 1.16 15.75 -1.27
CA LYS A 118 2.59 16.08 -1.15
C LYS A 118 3.34 15.13 -0.19
N PRO A 119 2.85 14.83 1.03
CA PRO A 119 3.55 13.89 1.92
C PRO A 119 3.74 12.49 1.32
N ARG A 120 2.74 11.99 0.60
CA ARG A 120 2.83 10.67 -0.06
C ARG A 120 3.81 10.69 -1.23
N ARG A 121 3.79 11.76 -2.01
CA ARG A 121 4.72 11.94 -3.12
C ARG A 121 6.16 12.04 -2.62
N ASP A 122 6.39 12.80 -1.56
CA ASP A 122 7.72 12.92 -0.96
C ASP A 122 8.23 11.56 -0.49
N ALA A 123 7.37 10.77 0.15
CA ALA A 123 7.73 9.41 0.58
C ALA A 123 8.01 8.47 -0.61
N LEU A 124 7.26 8.61 -1.70
CA LEU A 124 7.50 7.87 -2.92
C LEU A 124 8.87 8.24 -3.54
N ASP A 125 9.14 9.52 -3.63
CA ASP A 125 10.40 10.04 -4.20
C ASP A 125 11.61 9.63 -3.34
N ASP A 126 11.42 9.52 -2.03
CA ASP A 126 12.44 9.04 -1.08
C ASP A 126 12.62 7.51 -1.10
N GLY A 127 11.84 6.79 -1.88
CA GLY A 127 11.88 5.33 -1.95
C GLY A 127 11.22 4.63 -0.75
N ARG A 128 10.43 5.33 0.05
CA ARG A 128 9.77 4.80 1.26
C ARG A 128 8.36 4.31 1.02
N LEU A 129 7.60 4.96 0.13
CA LEU A 129 6.24 4.54 -0.22
C LEU A 129 6.27 3.69 -1.48
N THR A 130 5.71 2.49 -1.39
CA THR A 130 5.45 1.62 -2.52
C THR A 130 3.95 1.44 -2.65
N VAL A 131 3.40 1.66 -3.84
CA VAL A 131 1.98 1.47 -4.12
C VAL A 131 1.82 0.28 -5.04
N ILE A 132 1.02 -0.69 -4.65
CA ILE A 132 0.79 -1.90 -5.44
C ILE A 132 -0.69 -2.13 -5.67
N SER A 133 -1.06 -2.66 -6.83
CA SER A 133 -2.44 -3.00 -7.16
C SER A 133 -2.50 -4.27 -8.00
N PRO A 134 -3.43 -5.20 -7.71
CA PRO A 134 -3.69 -6.35 -8.56
C PRO A 134 -4.57 -6.00 -9.77
N PHE A 135 -5.05 -4.76 -9.89
CA PHE A 135 -6.00 -4.35 -10.93
C PHE A 135 -5.30 -3.64 -12.08
N PRO A 136 -5.76 -3.84 -13.34
CA PRO A 136 -5.29 -3.05 -14.49
C PRO A 136 -5.44 -1.55 -14.23
N GLU A 137 -4.57 -0.75 -14.84
CA GLU A 137 -4.50 0.70 -14.57
C GLU A 137 -5.79 1.46 -14.92
N ASP A 138 -6.60 0.93 -15.85
CA ASP A 138 -7.86 1.51 -16.28
C ASP A 138 -9.07 1.10 -15.40
N GLU A 139 -8.93 0.13 -14.52
CA GLU A 139 -9.96 -0.23 -13.54
C GLU A 139 -9.93 0.71 -12.33
N THR A 140 -10.39 1.94 -12.53
CA THR A 140 -10.24 3.01 -11.53
C THR A 140 -11.38 3.10 -10.51
N ARG A 141 -12.43 2.29 -10.66
CA ARG A 141 -13.56 2.27 -9.72
C ARG A 141 -13.36 1.23 -8.64
N THR A 142 -13.62 1.63 -7.39
CA THR A 142 -13.60 0.72 -6.25
C THR A 142 -14.97 0.11 -6.04
N ASN A 143 -15.02 -1.20 -5.76
CA ASN A 143 -16.24 -1.91 -5.36
C ASN A 143 -15.89 -2.95 -4.28
N ALA A 144 -16.93 -3.64 -3.75
CA ALA A 144 -16.74 -4.61 -2.67
C ALA A 144 -15.86 -5.80 -3.07
N ASP A 145 -15.93 -6.25 -4.33
CA ASP A 145 -15.09 -7.34 -4.83
C ASP A 145 -13.64 -6.92 -4.92
N HIS A 146 -13.37 -5.71 -5.44
CA HIS A 146 -12.03 -5.14 -5.48
C HIS A 146 -11.47 -4.98 -4.06
N ALA A 147 -12.27 -4.53 -3.09
CA ALA A 147 -11.83 -4.41 -1.71
C ALA A 147 -11.44 -5.77 -1.12
N ARG A 148 -12.20 -6.84 -1.40
CA ARG A 148 -11.87 -8.19 -0.96
C ARG A 148 -10.57 -8.70 -1.60
N GLN A 149 -10.39 -8.50 -2.89
CA GLN A 149 -9.17 -8.89 -3.59
C GLN A 149 -7.95 -8.13 -3.06
N ARG A 150 -8.10 -6.81 -2.85
CA ARG A 150 -7.08 -5.98 -2.23
C ARG A 150 -6.68 -6.50 -0.86
N ASN A 151 -7.65 -6.87 -0.03
CA ASN A 151 -7.39 -7.36 1.32
C ASN A 151 -6.60 -8.67 1.31
N ARG A 152 -6.84 -9.55 0.34
CA ARG A 152 -6.02 -10.77 0.17
C ARG A 152 -4.56 -10.44 -0.11
N VAL A 153 -4.29 -9.38 -0.86
CA VAL A 153 -2.92 -8.92 -1.12
C VAL A 153 -2.29 -8.37 0.16
N VAL A 154 -3.04 -7.63 0.97
CA VAL A 154 -2.55 -7.08 2.24
C VAL A 154 -2.21 -8.18 3.25
N GLU A 155 -2.91 -9.31 3.21
CA GLU A 155 -2.70 -10.46 4.12
C GLU A 155 -1.43 -11.29 3.81
N LEU A 156 -0.48 -10.72 3.13
CA LEU A 156 0.79 -11.38 2.76
C LEU A 156 1.57 -11.98 3.93
#